data_45d709d94afbd6a9aca5b4d87444d4f9
#
_entry.id   45d709d94afbd6a9aca5b4d87444d4f9
#
_cell.length_a   1.000
_cell.length_b   1.000
_cell.length_c   1.000
_cell.angle_alpha   90.00
_cell.angle_beta   90.00
_cell.angle_gamma   90.00
#
_symmetry.space_group_name_H-M   'P 1'
#
loop_
_entity.id
_entity.type
_entity.pdbx_description
1 polymer ?
#
loop_
_entity_poly.entity_id
_entity_poly.type
_entity_poly.pdbx_seq_one_letter_code
_entity_poly.pdbx_strand_id
1 'polypeptide(L)'
;MTIDFTKLNVETRIDCFDVLDLHEVVGEAVFAGAPTLAIDELARRIFKSEGPVEMSEQEYNGLLGAVNGQLAFRVIQAIRRQAEGVDGKEARP
;
A
#
# COMPACT_ATOMS: atom_id res chain seq x y z
N MET A 1 1.94 -3.78 12.08
CA MET A 1 2.34 -2.56 11.38
C MET A 1 1.12 -1.82 10.89
N THR A 2 1.27 -0.55 10.60
CA THR A 2 0.14 0.29 10.24
C THR A 2 0.48 1.04 8.97
N ILE A 3 -0.43 1.04 8.00
CA ILE A 3 -0.25 1.74 6.73
C ILE A 3 -1.50 2.57 6.44
N ASP A 4 -1.30 3.83 6.08
CA ASP A 4 -2.41 4.72 5.74
C ASP A 4 -2.47 4.86 4.22
N PHE A 5 -3.39 4.14 3.61
CA PHE A 5 -3.55 4.13 2.16
C PHE A 5 -4.26 5.39 1.65
N THR A 6 -4.78 6.20 2.55
CA THR A 6 -5.37 7.48 2.14
C THR A 6 -4.31 8.57 2.03
N LYS A 7 -3.09 8.28 2.45
CA LYS A 7 -1.99 9.25 2.44
C LYS A 7 -0.69 8.57 2.03
N LEU A 8 -0.68 8.05 0.81
CA LEU A 8 0.52 7.42 0.26
C LEU A 8 1.39 8.47 -0.43
N ASN A 9 2.66 8.50 -0.06
CA ASN A 9 3.61 9.44 -0.64
C ASN A 9 4.23 8.80 -1.88
N VAL A 10 3.67 9.13 -3.04
CA VAL A 10 4.01 8.48 -4.31
C VAL A 10 4.92 9.38 -5.14
N GLU A 11 5.97 8.78 -5.66
CA GLU A 11 6.85 9.49 -6.60
C GLU A 11 6.13 9.53 -7.95
N THR A 12 5.46 10.65 -8.23
CA THR A 12 4.65 10.80 -9.44
C THR A 12 5.50 11.18 -10.63
N ARG A 13 6.64 11.82 -10.39
CA ARG A 13 7.66 12.10 -11.39
C ARG A 13 9.00 11.94 -10.70
N ILE A 14 10.07 11.84 -11.47
CA ILE A 14 11.41 11.63 -10.90
C ILE A 14 11.67 12.72 -9.87
N ASP A 15 11.95 12.28 -8.64
CA ASP A 15 12.26 13.13 -7.47
C ASP A 15 11.13 14.09 -7.09
N CYS A 16 9.89 13.84 -7.58
CA CYS A 16 8.73 14.64 -7.22
C CYS A 16 7.69 13.74 -6.57
N PHE A 17 7.35 14.03 -5.32
CA PHE A 17 6.44 13.21 -4.54
C PHE A 17 5.15 13.95 -4.26
N ASP A 18 4.04 13.23 -4.34
CA ASP A 18 2.71 13.75 -3.99
C ASP A 18 2.03 12.78 -3.05
N VAL A 19 1.30 13.31 -2.09
CA VAL A 19 0.50 12.48 -1.18
C VAL A 19 -0.84 12.21 -1.85
N LEU A 20 -1.13 10.94 -2.09
CA LEU A 20 -2.33 10.52 -2.81
C LEU A 20 -3.18 9.61 -1.94
N ASP A 21 -4.51 9.74 -2.12
CA ASP A 21 -5.46 8.85 -1.48
C ASP A 21 -5.74 7.71 -2.45
N LEU A 22 -5.18 6.55 -2.17
CA LEU A 22 -5.27 5.39 -3.05
C LEU A 22 -5.89 4.18 -2.36
N HIS A 23 -6.64 4.41 -1.27
CA HIS A 23 -7.19 3.27 -0.51
C HIS A 23 -8.11 2.40 -1.37
N GLU A 24 -8.90 3.01 -2.26
CA GLU A 24 -9.79 2.23 -3.11
C GLU A 24 -9.00 1.51 -4.20
N VAL A 25 -8.03 2.20 -4.80
CA VAL A 25 -7.20 1.60 -5.84
C VAL A 25 -6.41 0.41 -5.28
N VAL A 26 -5.81 0.60 -4.12
CA VAL A 26 -5.02 -0.47 -3.50
C VAL A 26 -5.93 -1.61 -3.06
N GLY A 27 -7.08 -1.29 -2.46
CA GLY A 27 -8.03 -2.33 -2.05
C GLY A 27 -8.46 -3.20 -3.21
N GLU A 28 -8.79 -2.58 -4.34
CA GLU A 28 -9.18 -3.32 -5.54
C GLU A 28 -8.04 -4.19 -6.07
N ALA A 29 -6.81 -3.65 -6.04
CA ALA A 29 -5.65 -4.42 -6.52
C ALA A 29 -5.38 -5.62 -5.63
N VAL A 30 -5.48 -5.46 -4.31
CA VAL A 30 -5.27 -6.57 -3.39
C VAL A 30 -6.37 -7.62 -3.60
N PHE A 31 -7.60 -7.17 -3.77
CA PHE A 31 -8.72 -8.06 -4.02
C PHE A 31 -8.50 -8.88 -5.30
N ALA A 32 -8.06 -8.22 -6.36
CA ALA A 32 -7.86 -8.88 -7.66
C ALA A 32 -6.77 -9.96 -7.58
N GLY A 33 -5.77 -9.77 -6.73
CA GLY A 33 -4.66 -10.72 -6.63
C GLY A 33 -4.68 -11.58 -5.38
N ALA A 34 -5.74 -11.49 -4.56
CA ALA A 34 -5.76 -12.17 -3.26
C ALA A 34 -5.77 -13.70 -3.44
N PRO A 35 -4.78 -14.39 -2.86
CA PRO A 35 -4.70 -15.85 -2.99
C PRO A 35 -5.46 -16.58 -1.89
N THR A 36 -5.87 -15.90 -0.83
CA THR A 36 -6.55 -16.52 0.31
C THR A 36 -7.65 -15.61 0.81
N LEU A 37 -8.55 -16.22 1.61
CA LEU A 37 -9.63 -15.45 2.22
C LEU A 37 -9.11 -14.37 3.15
N ALA A 38 -8.02 -14.65 3.87
CA ALA A 38 -7.44 -13.65 4.78
C ALA A 38 -7.01 -12.40 4.03
N ILE A 39 -6.41 -12.56 2.85
CA ILE A 39 -5.96 -11.42 2.06
C ILE A 39 -7.14 -10.74 1.38
N ASP A 40 -8.17 -11.51 1.00
CA ASP A 40 -9.40 -10.93 0.48
C ASP A 40 -10.04 -10.02 1.53
N GLU A 41 -10.08 -10.46 2.78
CA GLU A 41 -10.64 -9.64 3.85
C GLU A 41 -9.80 -8.40 4.11
N LEU A 42 -8.49 -8.53 4.01
CA LEU A 42 -7.61 -7.38 4.12
C LEU A 42 -7.91 -6.36 3.03
N ALA A 43 -8.14 -6.84 1.80
CA ALA A 43 -8.48 -5.97 0.68
C ALA A 43 -9.73 -5.14 0.98
N ARG A 44 -10.73 -5.78 1.59
CA ARG A 44 -11.97 -5.08 1.92
C ARG A 44 -11.76 -4.05 3.02
N ARG A 45 -10.91 -4.36 4.00
CA ARG A 45 -10.59 -3.39 5.05
C ARG A 45 -9.88 -2.17 4.46
N ILE A 46 -8.96 -2.40 3.53
CA ILE A 46 -8.24 -1.31 2.89
C ILE A 46 -9.20 -0.46 2.05
N PHE A 47 -10.05 -1.10 1.27
CA PHE A 47 -10.99 -0.41 0.40
C PHE A 47 -11.91 0.51 1.19
N LYS A 48 -12.34 0.09 2.37
CA LYS A 48 -13.27 0.84 3.19
C LYS A 48 -12.61 1.75 4.21
N SER A 49 -11.28 1.80 4.23
CA SER A 49 -10.56 2.53 5.24
C SER A 49 -10.68 4.04 5.01
N GLU A 50 -10.65 4.79 6.09
CA GLU A 50 -10.64 6.24 6.05
C GLU A 50 -9.40 6.79 6.73
N GLY A 51 -8.47 5.93 7.08
CA GLY A 51 -7.22 6.27 7.73
C GLY A 51 -6.33 5.06 7.81
N PRO A 52 -5.44 5.01 8.80
CA PRO A 52 -4.48 3.90 8.90
C PRO A 52 -5.16 2.55 9.06
N VAL A 53 -4.59 1.55 8.41
CA VAL A 53 -5.04 0.16 8.50
C VAL A 53 -3.96 -0.63 9.21
N GLU A 54 -4.36 -1.32 10.27
CA GLU A 54 -3.45 -2.18 11.02
C GLU A 54 -3.39 -3.55 10.38
N MET A 55 -2.19 -4.13 10.28
CA MET A 55 -2.04 -5.47 9.71
C MET A 55 -0.81 -6.13 10.30
N SER A 56 -0.80 -7.46 10.26
CA SER A 56 0.36 -8.22 10.69
C SER A 56 1.40 -8.24 9.59
N GLU A 57 2.63 -8.64 9.94
CA GLU A 57 3.68 -8.79 8.94
C GLU A 57 3.30 -9.81 7.89
N GLN A 58 2.62 -10.87 8.31
CA GLN A 58 2.17 -11.90 7.37
C GLN A 58 1.15 -11.35 6.39
N GLU A 59 0.22 -10.54 6.89
CA GLU A 59 -0.75 -9.87 6.02
C GLU A 59 -0.07 -8.92 5.06
N TYR A 60 0.94 -8.21 5.54
CA TYR A 60 1.69 -7.28 4.70
C TYR A 60 2.39 -8.02 3.56
N ASN A 61 3.02 -9.15 3.86
CA ASN A 61 3.69 -9.95 2.83
C ASN A 61 2.69 -10.47 1.81
N GLY A 62 1.51 -10.88 2.28
CA GLY A 62 0.45 -11.31 1.39
C GLY A 62 -0.05 -10.19 0.50
N LEU A 63 -0.15 -8.99 1.07
CA LEU A 63 -0.55 -7.80 0.31
C LEU A 63 0.46 -7.52 -0.81
N LEU A 64 1.74 -7.55 -0.50
CA LEU A 64 2.75 -7.27 -1.52
C LEU A 64 2.68 -8.28 -2.65
N GLY A 65 2.46 -9.56 -2.32
CA GLY A 65 2.30 -10.58 -3.34
C GLY A 65 1.06 -10.34 -4.19
N ALA A 66 -0.04 -9.93 -3.56
CA ALA A 66 -1.30 -9.73 -4.26
C ALA A 66 -1.24 -8.54 -5.22
N VAL A 67 -0.54 -7.47 -4.86
CA VAL A 67 -0.49 -6.29 -5.72
C VAL A 67 0.59 -6.35 -6.78
N ASN A 68 1.47 -7.35 -6.71
CA ASN A 68 2.52 -7.51 -7.69
C ASN A 68 1.88 -7.77 -9.06
N GLY A 69 2.11 -6.87 -10.02
CA GLY A 69 1.48 -6.95 -11.31
C GLY A 69 0.12 -6.29 -11.40
N GLN A 70 -0.43 -5.83 -10.27
CA GLN A 70 -1.73 -5.17 -10.23
C GLN A 70 -1.61 -3.67 -10.03
N LEU A 71 -0.52 -3.21 -9.43
CA LEU A 71 -0.28 -1.80 -9.17
C LEU A 71 1.01 -1.35 -9.83
N ALA A 72 1.09 -0.07 -10.16
CA ALA A 72 2.31 0.51 -10.66
C ALA A 72 3.41 0.39 -9.62
N PHE A 73 4.63 0.19 -10.07
CA PHE A 73 5.78 0.03 -9.19
C PHE A 73 5.91 1.20 -8.20
N ARG A 74 5.66 2.43 -8.67
CA ARG A 74 5.77 3.62 -7.81
C ARG A 74 4.81 3.57 -6.63
N VAL A 75 3.63 2.99 -6.83
CA VAL A 75 2.64 2.86 -5.76
C VAL A 75 3.09 1.81 -4.77
N ILE A 76 3.59 0.68 -5.27
CA ILE A 76 4.10 -0.39 -4.40
C ILE A 76 5.25 0.15 -3.55
N GLN A 77 6.13 0.95 -4.13
CA GLN A 77 7.24 1.53 -3.38
C GLN A 77 6.75 2.50 -2.30
N ALA A 78 5.67 3.25 -2.59
CA ALA A 78 5.10 4.14 -1.59
C ALA A 78 4.57 3.35 -0.39
N ILE A 79 3.93 2.23 -0.66
CA ILE A 79 3.43 1.35 0.41
C ILE A 79 4.59 0.82 1.24
N ARG A 80 5.65 0.37 0.58
CA ARG A 80 6.81 -0.18 1.28
C ARG A 80 7.52 0.86 2.13
N ARG A 81 7.66 2.07 1.62
CA ARG A 81 8.31 3.12 2.39
C ARG A 81 7.56 3.41 3.67
N GLN A 82 6.24 3.48 3.58
CA GLN A 82 5.44 3.76 4.76
C GLN A 82 5.49 2.60 5.74
N ALA A 83 5.40 1.36 5.23
CA ALA A 83 5.43 0.18 6.08
C ALA A 83 6.75 0.04 6.80
N GLU A 84 7.85 0.42 6.15
CA GLU A 84 9.18 0.26 6.71
C GLU A 84 9.64 1.50 7.48
N GLY A 85 8.73 2.48 7.64
CA GLY A 85 9.06 3.68 8.39
C GLY A 85 9.96 4.64 7.63
N VAL A 86 10.09 4.46 6.32
CA VAL A 86 10.93 5.31 5.47
C VAL A 86 10.05 6.00 4.46
N ASP A 87 10.01 7.33 4.45
CA ASP A 87 9.29 8.04 3.41
C ASP A 87 10.29 8.62 2.41
N GLY A 88 9.76 9.24 1.35
CA GLY A 88 10.60 9.72 0.27
C GLY A 88 11.66 10.72 0.70
N LYS A 89 11.34 11.52 1.69
CA LYS A 89 12.28 12.53 2.16
C LYS A 89 13.37 11.93 3.00
N GLU A 90 13.03 10.93 3.80
CA GLU A 90 13.99 10.34 4.73
C GLU A 90 14.81 9.25 4.09
N ALA A 91 14.43 8.85 2.91
CA ALA A 91 15.17 7.80 2.22
C ALA A 91 16.56 8.26 1.85
N ARG A 92 16.77 9.55 1.81
CA ARG A 92 18.12 10.01 1.50
C ARG A 92 18.87 10.31 2.76
N PRO A 93 20.15 10.14 2.68
CA PRO A 93 21.05 10.37 3.81
C PRO A 93 21.02 11.81 4.25
#